data_0f91918cb99908302e6321cc798637b4
#
_entry.id   0f91918cb99908302e6321cc798637b4
#
_cell.length_a   1.000
_cell.length_b   1.000
_cell.length_c   1.000
_cell.angle_alpha   90.00
_cell.angle_beta   90.00
_cell.angle_gamma   90.00
#
_symmetry.space_group_name_H-M   'P 1'
#
loop_
_entity.id
_entity.type
_entity.pdbx_description
1 polymer ?
#
loop_
_entity_poly.entity_id
_entity_poly.type
_entity_poly.pdbx_seq_one_letter_code
_entity_poly.pdbx_strand_id
1 'polypeptide(L)' 'MSYIEEILYEARELCIYKKVLNRVKTLRKKQPYASLNNLYDEAFEIENKSKYEN' A
#
# COMPACT_ATOMS: atom_id res chain seq x y z
N MET A 1 13.38 -4.77 -10.90
CA MET A 1 12.74 -4.14 -9.74
C MET A 1 11.71 -5.08 -9.14
N SER A 2 11.50 -5.01 -7.85
CA SER A 2 10.49 -5.84 -7.22
C SER A 2 9.11 -5.21 -7.38
N TYR A 3 8.09 -6.05 -7.25
CA TYR A 3 6.70 -5.59 -7.31
C TYR A 3 6.42 -4.51 -6.25
N ILE A 4 6.98 -4.70 -5.06
CA ILE A 4 6.81 -3.75 -3.97
C ILE A 4 7.43 -2.40 -4.32
N GLU A 5 8.60 -2.41 -4.93
CA GLU A 5 9.25 -1.17 -5.34
C GLU A 5 8.43 -0.41 -6.35
N GLU A 6 7.80 -1.10 -7.27
CA GLU A 6 6.92 -0.47 -8.26
C GLU A 6 5.71 0.17 -7.59
N ILE A 7 5.12 -0.51 -6.63
CA ILE A 7 3.99 0.03 -5.87
C ILE A 7 4.41 1.30 -5.11
N LEU A 8 5.56 1.26 -4.46
CA LEU A 8 6.06 2.41 -3.72
C LEU A 8 6.39 3.58 -4.63
N TYR A 9 6.93 3.30 -5.81
CA TYR A 9 7.22 4.34 -6.78
C TYR A 9 5.92 5.05 -7.19
N GLU A 10 4.90 4.30 -7.55
CA GLU A 10 3.60 4.87 -7.90
C GLU A 10 2.98 5.63 -6.73
N ALA A 11 3.10 5.09 -5.52
CA ALA A 11 2.57 5.76 -4.34
C ALA A 11 3.21 7.14 -4.14
N ARG A 12 4.50 7.26 -4.44
CA ARG A 12 5.19 8.55 -4.38
C ARG A 12 4.65 9.52 -5.42
N GLU A 13 4.43 9.03 -6.64
CA GLU A 13 3.88 9.86 -7.71
C GLU A 13 2.48 10.37 -7.36
N LEU A 14 1.71 9.59 -6.64
CA LEU A 14 0.36 9.96 -6.23
C LEU A 14 0.32 10.65 -4.86
N CYS A 15 1.47 10.88 -4.24
CA CYS A 15 1.57 11.54 -2.94
C CYS A 15 0.89 10.77 -1.81
N ILE A 16 0.83 9.45 -1.91
CA ILE A 16 0.22 8.58 -0.89
C ILE A 16 1.24 7.61 -0.28
N TYR A 17 2.52 7.86 -0.46
CA TYR A 17 3.59 6.98 -0.01
C TYR A 17 3.50 6.66 1.49
N LYS A 18 3.43 7.69 2.32
CA LYS A 18 3.35 7.51 3.77
C LYS A 18 2.08 6.79 4.19
N LYS A 19 0.97 7.10 3.52
CA LYS A 19 -0.31 6.47 3.82
C LYS A 19 -0.27 4.98 3.50
N VAL A 20 0.35 4.61 2.38
CA VAL A 20 0.50 3.20 2.01
C VAL A 20 1.34 2.46 3.04
N LEU A 21 2.47 3.05 3.46
CA LEU A 21 3.32 2.42 4.48
C LEU A 21 2.57 2.20 5.79
N ASN A 22 1.82 3.19 6.22
CA ASN A 22 1.03 3.08 7.46
C ASN A 22 -0.06 2.02 7.33
N ARG A 23 -0.70 1.97 6.17
CA ARG A 23 -1.73 0.96 5.92
C ARG A 23 -1.17 -0.45 5.95
N VAL A 24 0.02 -0.64 5.37
CA VAL A 24 0.69 -1.93 5.39
C VAL A 24 0.92 -2.40 6.83
N LYS A 25 1.38 -1.50 7.71
CA LYS A 25 1.59 -1.83 9.11
C LYS A 25 0.30 -2.28 9.78
N THR A 26 -0.80 -1.58 9.52
CA THR A 26 -2.10 -1.93 10.07
C THR A 26 -2.58 -3.28 9.56
N LEU A 27 -2.47 -3.50 8.25
CA LEU A 27 -2.89 -4.76 7.63
C LEU A 27 -2.05 -5.93 8.12
N ARG A 28 -0.76 -5.70 8.33
CA ARG A 28 0.13 -6.75 8.83
C ARG A 28 -0.28 -7.23 10.21
N LYS A 29 -0.76 -6.33 11.05
CA LYS A 29 -1.25 -6.70 12.38
C LYS A 29 -2.50 -7.58 12.29
N LYS A 30 -3.36 -7.31 11.31
CA LYS A 30 -4.60 -8.08 11.11
C LYS A 30 -4.35 -9.38 10.37
N GLN A 31 -3.37 -9.39 9.48
CA GLN A 31 -3.08 -10.52 8.61
C GLN A 31 -1.59 -10.87 8.64
N PRO A 32 -1.10 -11.37 9.80
CA PRO A 32 0.34 -11.64 9.95
C PRO A 32 0.86 -12.72 9.01
N TYR A 33 -0.02 -13.52 8.43
CA TYR A 33 0.36 -14.60 7.52
C TYR A 33 0.32 -14.20 6.05
N ALA A 34 -0.16 -13.00 5.73
CA ALA A 34 -0.23 -12.54 4.36
C ALA A 34 1.16 -12.21 3.84
N SER A 35 1.38 -12.43 2.53
CA SER A 35 2.66 -12.08 1.93
C SER A 35 2.81 -10.56 1.86
N LEU A 36 4.07 -10.09 1.85
CA LEU A 36 4.33 -8.66 1.75
C LEU A 36 3.76 -8.08 0.45
N ASN A 37 3.87 -8.82 -0.65
CA ASN A 37 3.32 -8.37 -1.92
C ASN A 37 1.81 -8.11 -1.81
N ASN A 38 1.09 -9.02 -1.17
CA ASN A 38 -0.34 -8.86 -1.00
C ASN A 38 -0.68 -7.68 -0.09
N LEU A 39 0.09 -7.49 0.98
CA LEU A 39 -0.14 -6.38 1.89
C LEU A 39 0.07 -5.04 1.21
N TYR A 40 1.14 -4.89 0.44
CA TYR A 40 1.40 -3.65 -0.27
C TYR A 40 0.38 -3.39 -1.36
N ASP A 41 -0.01 -4.43 -2.07
CA ASP A 41 -1.02 -4.30 -3.12
C ASP A 41 -2.36 -3.84 -2.53
N GLU A 42 -2.79 -4.47 -1.46
CA GLU A 42 -4.04 -4.10 -0.79
C GLU A 42 -3.98 -2.69 -0.22
N ALA A 43 -2.87 -2.36 0.44
CA ALA A 43 -2.70 -1.03 1.01
C ALA A 43 -2.74 0.06 -0.07
N PHE A 44 -2.05 -0.18 -1.18
CA PHE A 44 -2.03 0.77 -2.28
C PHE A 44 -3.44 0.96 -2.85
N GLU A 45 -4.15 -0.13 -3.06
CA GLU A 45 -5.50 -0.08 -3.59
C GLU A 45 -6.45 0.72 -2.69
N ILE A 46 -6.38 0.47 -1.38
CA ILE A 46 -7.21 1.17 -0.41
C ILE A 46 -6.93 2.67 -0.43
N GLU A 47 -5.66 3.06 -0.36
CA GLU A 47 -5.30 4.47 -0.31
C GLU A 47 -5.55 5.17 -1.63
N ASN A 48 -5.35 4.49 -2.74
CA ASN A 48 -5.61 5.05 -4.06
C ASN A 48 -7.10 5.31 -4.23
N LYS A 49 -7.93 4.36 -3.84
CA LYS A 49 -9.37 4.49 -3.89
C LYS A 49 -9.85 5.65 -3.02
N SER A 50 -9.31 5.74 -1.81
CA SER A 50 -9.68 6.82 -0.88
C SER A 50 -9.36 8.19 -1.47
N LYS A 51 -8.27 8.30 -2.21
CA LYS A 51 -7.87 9.55 -2.84
C LYS A 51 -8.89 10.02 -3.89
N TYR A 52 -9.47 9.08 -4.62
CA TYR A 52 -10.43 9.41 -5.69
C TYR A 52 -11.86 9.52 -5.20
N GLU A 53 -12.16 9.05 -4.03
CA GLU A 53 -13.52 9.06 -3.48
C GLU A 53 -13.86 10.30 -2.67
N ASN A 54 -12.96 11.23 -2.62
CA ASN A 54 -13.24 12.48 -1.90
C ASN A 54 -14.24 13.35 -2.68
#